data_13be8d9d8a85bf4aba28b2bfb27c9fd6
#
_entry.id   13be8d9d8a85bf4aba28b2bfb27c9fd6
#
_cell.length_a   1.000
_cell.length_b   1.000
_cell.length_c   1.000
_cell.angle_alpha   90.00
_cell.angle_beta   90.00
_cell.angle_gamma   90.00
#
_symmetry.space_group_name_H-M   'P 1'
#
loop_
_entity.id
_entity.type
_entity.pdbx_description
1 polymer ?
#
loop_
_entity_poly.entity_id
_entity_poly.type
_entity_poly.pdbx_seq_one_letter_code
_entity_poly.pdbx_strand_id
1 'polypeptide(L)'
;MDVREGGRGAARRGLGRAAVTVAVLWCCVVAACTSTTREGTRSAPEVRAWVTTASGSQKLSDRGPVPFSTGRSGEPDIVVENGRRYQQFFGVGASITGASAVLLDTLPDDVRSRVMRDIFQPGQGIGLSVLRQPLGGNDFSTSDFSFTPGRDEDHVLPLLTEAARLDPSLAVVLSPWSAPASMKTSGSLVGGSLRPEDAGAYADYLAGAARAYLDAGVPVRGLTVQNEPSFSPPSYAGMTLDTEQQRTLLRDHVAPALQRAGLRLHLWALDDNFDRWPDADALLSDPAKRQAVYGVAFHCYRGDVSALREIRDRHPGVAVSVSECSGGAWSDGFAHELRYEARTMLVGAVRNGAAWLVKWNLALDPQGGPTNGGCQDCRGLVTVDPSTGTVTPSPSYYAFGHVGRFVTPGARVIGATARTGSDLDTVAFRNPDGSHVLVVFNDGSSTRDVRVETGGRRFGYRLPAGALATFTW
;
A
#
# COMPACT_ATOMS: atom_id res chain seq x y z
N MET A 1 17.24 -29.05 61.01
CA MET A 1 18.56 -29.67 60.92
C MET A 1 19.28 -28.79 59.92
N ASP A 2 19.88 -27.76 60.37
CA ASP A 2 21.26 -27.69 60.90
C ASP A 2 22.27 -28.07 59.83
N VAL A 3 23.33 -27.35 59.42
CA VAL A 3 24.10 -26.28 60.07
C VAL A 3 25.19 -25.90 59.08
N ARG A 4 25.40 -24.58 58.81
CA ARG A 4 26.60 -23.79 59.16
C ARG A 4 27.89 -24.11 58.43
N GLU A 5 28.40 -23.04 57.89
CA GLU A 5 29.54 -22.17 58.28
C GLU A 5 30.86 -22.65 57.69
N GLY A 6 31.69 -21.86 57.20
CA GLY A 6 32.40 -20.64 57.45
C GLY A 6 33.70 -20.76 56.70
N GLY A 7 34.48 -19.82 56.40
CA GLY A 7 34.84 -18.58 56.94
C GLY A 7 36.28 -18.25 56.55
N ARG A 8 36.57 -16.98 56.39
CA ARG A 8 37.83 -16.24 56.68
C ARG A 8 39.11 -16.77 56.06
N GLY A 9 40.02 -15.98 55.56
CA GLY A 9 40.31 -14.60 55.73
C GLY A 9 41.74 -14.33 55.34
N ALA A 10 42.03 -13.03 55.16
CA ALA A 10 43.24 -12.32 55.50
C ALA A 10 44.50 -12.63 54.70
N ALA A 11 45.08 -11.72 54.04
CA ALA A 11 45.70 -10.45 54.37
C ALA A 11 47.23 -10.46 54.09
N ARG A 12 47.65 -9.37 53.50
CA ARG A 12 48.83 -8.59 53.77
C ARG A 12 50.10 -8.70 52.93
N ARG A 13 50.49 -7.46 52.57
CA ARG A 13 51.85 -6.83 52.45
C ARG A 13 52.48 -7.00 51.09
N GLY A 14 52.84 -5.98 50.32
CA GLY A 14 53.38 -4.66 50.70
C GLY A 14 54.86 -4.60 50.44
N LEU A 15 55.26 -3.64 49.61
CA LEU A 15 56.61 -3.03 49.41
C LEU A 15 56.69 -2.64 47.93
N GLY A 16 56.72 -1.44 47.48
CA GLY A 16 57.47 -0.28 47.82
C GLY A 16 58.85 -0.24 47.16
N ARG A 17 58.98 0.55 46.10
CA ARG A 17 60.23 1.25 45.72
C ARG A 17 59.98 2.03 44.37
N ALA A 18 59.93 3.28 44.49
CA ALA A 18 61.00 4.27 44.27
C ALA A 18 61.01 4.78 42.84
N ALA A 19 60.70 6.06 42.75
CA ALA A 19 60.73 6.93 41.57
C ALA A 19 62.16 7.15 41.04
N VAL A 20 62.30 7.19 39.76
CA VAL A 20 63.44 7.93 39.12
C VAL A 20 62.82 8.84 38.04
N THR A 21 62.86 10.12 38.33
CA THR A 21 62.42 11.17 37.42
C THR A 21 63.57 11.45 36.45
N VAL A 22 63.40 11.23 35.16
CA VAL A 22 64.27 11.76 34.11
C VAL A 22 63.53 12.82 33.34
N ALA A 23 63.84 14.05 33.54
CA ALA A 23 63.35 15.17 32.75
C ALA A 23 64.15 15.26 31.44
N VAL A 24 63.44 15.03 30.33
CA VAL A 24 63.97 15.35 29.00
C VAL A 24 63.17 16.55 28.48
N LEU A 25 63.80 17.68 28.43
CA LEU A 25 63.32 18.88 27.72
C LEU A 25 63.30 18.57 26.21
N TRP A 26 62.10 18.55 25.64
CA TRP A 26 61.91 18.65 24.21
C TRP A 26 61.24 19.97 23.88
N CYS A 27 61.98 20.81 23.12
CA CYS A 27 61.43 22.00 22.50
C CYS A 27 60.36 21.59 21.48
N CYS A 28 59.11 21.84 21.78
CA CYS A 28 58.07 21.78 20.81
C CYS A 28 57.98 23.08 20.02
N VAL A 29 58.47 23.06 18.77
CA VAL A 29 58.10 24.04 17.75
C VAL A 29 56.63 23.87 17.46
N VAL A 30 55.80 24.80 17.90
CA VAL A 30 54.35 24.85 17.56
C VAL A 30 54.26 25.37 16.13
N ALA A 31 54.21 24.46 15.15
CA ALA A 31 53.71 24.77 13.83
C ALA A 31 52.17 24.87 13.94
N ALA A 32 51.62 26.07 13.90
CA ALA A 32 50.20 26.30 13.77
C ALA A 32 49.71 25.80 12.40
N CYS A 33 49.34 24.53 12.33
CA CYS A 33 48.47 24.04 11.24
C CYS A 33 47.09 24.61 11.46
N THR A 34 46.74 25.70 10.81
CA THR A 34 45.36 26.12 10.57
C THR A 34 44.71 25.06 9.70
N SER A 35 44.12 24.06 10.33
CA SER A 35 43.16 23.17 9.67
C SER A 35 41.92 24.01 9.36
N THR A 36 41.85 24.55 8.15
CA THR A 36 40.60 24.98 7.57
C THR A 36 39.72 23.71 7.46
N THR A 37 38.91 23.46 8.48
CA THR A 37 37.75 22.61 8.32
C THR A 37 36.90 23.23 7.20
N ARG A 38 36.98 22.65 6.00
CA ARG A 38 35.95 22.84 4.99
C ARG A 38 34.66 22.38 5.66
N GLU A 39 33.88 23.33 6.16
CA GLU A 39 32.47 23.10 6.36
C GLU A 39 31.96 22.58 5.02
N GLY A 40 31.60 21.27 4.99
CA GLY A 40 30.90 20.70 3.87
C GLY A 40 29.66 21.56 3.70
N THR A 41 29.62 22.34 2.63
CA THR A 41 28.42 23.03 2.17
C THR A 41 27.31 21.97 2.12
N ARG A 42 26.41 21.95 3.13
CA ARG A 42 25.15 21.27 3.00
C ARG A 42 24.54 21.84 1.72
N SER A 43 24.51 21.03 0.67
CA SER A 43 23.80 21.39 -0.55
C SER A 43 22.41 21.84 -0.12
N ALA A 44 21.97 23.01 -0.59
CA ALA A 44 20.64 23.48 -0.32
C ALA A 44 19.66 22.35 -0.70
N PRO A 45 18.63 22.08 0.12
CA PRO A 45 17.70 21.01 -0.17
C PRO A 45 17.12 21.25 -1.57
N GLU A 46 17.29 20.27 -2.42
CA GLU A 46 16.96 20.31 -3.85
C GLU A 46 15.65 19.55 -4.06
N VAL A 47 14.78 20.08 -4.90
CA VAL A 47 13.56 19.35 -5.34
C VAL A 47 13.97 18.45 -6.48
N ARG A 48 13.50 17.20 -6.50
CA ARG A 48 13.62 16.32 -7.66
C ARG A 48 12.25 16.08 -8.27
N ALA A 49 12.18 15.92 -9.59
CA ALA A 49 10.95 15.76 -10.33
C ALA A 49 10.95 14.48 -11.16
N TRP A 50 9.82 13.75 -11.14
CA TRP A 50 9.54 12.61 -12.02
C TRP A 50 8.24 12.86 -12.75
N VAL A 51 8.16 12.45 -14.03
CA VAL A 51 7.01 12.77 -14.89
C VAL A 51 6.57 11.56 -15.71
N THR A 52 5.24 11.38 -15.79
CA THR A 52 4.58 10.55 -16.78
C THR A 52 3.68 11.45 -17.65
N THR A 53 3.90 11.45 -18.97
CA THR A 53 3.11 12.26 -19.91
C THR A 53 1.91 11.49 -20.46
N ALA A 54 0.86 12.19 -20.87
CA ALA A 54 -0.32 11.61 -21.51
C ALA A 54 0.02 10.79 -22.76
N SER A 55 1.05 11.18 -23.51
CA SER A 55 1.52 10.44 -24.68
C SER A 55 2.30 9.16 -24.34
N GLY A 56 2.66 8.95 -23.07
CA GLY A 56 3.54 7.86 -22.65
C GLY A 56 5.00 8.01 -23.14
N SER A 57 5.40 9.17 -23.66
CA SER A 57 6.79 9.44 -24.07
C SER A 57 7.73 9.58 -22.87
N GLN A 58 7.20 9.93 -21.70
CA GLN A 58 7.86 9.87 -20.41
C GLN A 58 7.00 8.99 -19.51
N LYS A 59 7.64 8.07 -18.81
CA LYS A 59 7.00 7.05 -17.96
C LYS A 59 7.76 6.98 -16.65
N LEU A 60 7.26 7.68 -15.62
CA LEU A 60 7.93 7.86 -14.31
C LEU A 60 9.39 8.30 -14.49
N SER A 61 9.64 9.14 -15.49
CA SER A 61 10.98 9.54 -15.91
C SER A 61 11.57 10.57 -14.96
N ASP A 62 12.79 10.32 -14.44
CA ASP A 62 13.55 11.29 -13.65
C ASP A 62 13.89 12.51 -14.53
N ARG A 63 13.48 13.70 -14.08
CA ARG A 63 13.69 14.98 -14.76
C ARG A 63 14.81 15.80 -14.11
N GLY A 64 15.51 15.21 -13.15
CA GLY A 64 16.59 15.85 -12.43
C GLY A 64 16.13 16.86 -11.39
N PRO A 65 17.09 17.68 -10.91
CA PRO A 65 16.84 18.65 -9.87
C PRO A 65 16.07 19.87 -10.39
N VAL A 66 15.20 20.38 -9.51
CA VAL A 66 14.46 21.63 -9.69
C VAL A 66 14.89 22.58 -8.57
N PRO A 67 15.55 23.72 -8.87
CA PRO A 67 16.03 24.60 -7.82
C PRO A 67 14.89 25.30 -7.10
N PHE A 68 15.05 25.50 -5.78
CA PHE A 68 14.23 26.47 -5.07
C PHE A 68 14.61 27.89 -5.52
N SER A 69 13.59 28.68 -5.87
CA SER A 69 13.77 30.09 -6.19
C SER A 69 13.78 30.96 -4.93
N THR A 70 14.62 32.00 -4.92
CA THR A 70 14.63 33.02 -3.86
C THR A 70 13.61 34.12 -4.09
N GLY A 71 13.05 34.23 -5.30
CA GLY A 71 12.07 35.25 -5.69
C GLY A 71 10.63 34.86 -5.34
N ARG A 72 9.86 35.81 -4.82
CA ARG A 72 8.40 35.67 -4.52
C ARG A 72 7.51 36.27 -5.60
N SER A 73 7.96 36.37 -6.84
CA SER A 73 7.13 36.96 -7.91
C SER A 73 5.92 36.08 -8.27
N GLY A 74 4.75 36.69 -8.26
CA GLY A 74 3.45 36.06 -8.56
C GLY A 74 2.88 35.21 -7.43
N GLU A 75 1.60 34.88 -7.53
CA GLU A 75 0.94 33.95 -6.61
C GLU A 75 1.32 32.51 -6.89
N PRO A 76 1.44 31.64 -5.87
CA PRO A 76 1.65 30.23 -6.08
C PRO A 76 0.40 29.59 -6.69
N ASP A 77 0.61 28.60 -7.55
CA ASP A 77 -0.47 27.76 -8.07
C ASP A 77 -0.82 26.62 -7.12
N ILE A 78 0.16 26.18 -6.31
CA ILE A 78 0.01 25.15 -5.28
C ILE A 78 0.69 25.60 -4.00
N VAL A 79 0.00 25.46 -2.87
CA VAL A 79 0.55 25.68 -1.53
C VAL A 79 0.57 24.37 -0.77
N VAL A 80 1.77 23.96 -0.30
CA VAL A 80 1.95 22.78 0.55
C VAL A 80 2.05 23.21 2.02
N GLU A 81 1.09 22.75 2.83
CA GLU A 81 0.90 23.17 4.23
C GLU A 81 1.35 22.04 5.19
N ASN A 82 2.61 22.05 5.60
CA ASN A 82 3.21 21.01 6.45
C ASN A 82 2.52 20.85 7.82
N GLY A 83 1.87 21.91 8.33
CA GLY A 83 1.14 21.92 9.59
C GLY A 83 -0.26 21.28 9.51
N ARG A 84 -0.85 21.21 8.33
CA ARG A 84 -2.18 20.65 8.11
C ARG A 84 -2.08 19.17 7.81
N ARG A 85 -2.35 18.32 8.81
CA ARG A 85 -2.16 16.88 8.76
C ARG A 85 -3.49 16.14 8.70
N TYR A 86 -3.54 15.09 7.90
CA TYR A 86 -4.69 14.22 7.72
C TYR A 86 -4.37 12.76 8.12
N GLN A 87 -4.92 11.78 7.44
CA GLN A 87 -4.73 10.37 7.74
C GLN A 87 -3.27 9.92 7.53
N GLN A 88 -2.95 8.80 8.15
CA GLN A 88 -1.75 8.05 7.83
C GLN A 88 -1.96 7.28 6.52
N PHE A 89 -0.94 7.21 5.70
CA PHE A 89 -0.96 6.49 4.43
C PHE A 89 0.04 5.33 4.47
N PHE A 90 -0.44 4.13 4.10
CA PHE A 90 0.36 2.90 4.18
C PHE A 90 0.91 2.46 2.84
N GLY A 91 0.39 3.00 1.73
CA GLY A 91 0.95 2.75 0.42
C GLY A 91 -0.06 2.43 -0.66
N VAL A 92 0.47 1.97 -1.77
CA VAL A 92 -0.26 1.49 -2.94
C VAL A 92 0.09 0.04 -3.21
N GLY A 93 -0.79 -0.69 -3.92
CA GLY A 93 -0.61 -2.11 -4.10
C GLY A 93 -1.41 -2.75 -5.22
N ALA A 94 -1.36 -4.08 -5.26
CA ALA A 94 -2.13 -4.93 -6.16
C ALA A 94 -2.47 -6.27 -5.48
N SER A 95 -3.17 -7.17 -6.20
CA SER A 95 -3.40 -8.55 -5.75
C SER A 95 -2.54 -9.52 -6.57
N ILE A 96 -1.87 -10.44 -5.89
CA ILE A 96 -1.26 -11.60 -6.55
C ILE A 96 -2.35 -12.69 -6.62
N THR A 97 -3.08 -12.72 -7.74
CA THR A 97 -4.08 -13.75 -8.01
C THR A 97 -3.41 -15.01 -8.56
N GLY A 98 -4.14 -16.14 -8.63
CA GLY A 98 -3.66 -17.34 -9.30
C GLY A 98 -3.26 -17.10 -10.76
N ALA A 99 -4.06 -16.30 -11.48
CA ALA A 99 -3.70 -15.84 -12.83
C ALA A 99 -2.35 -15.12 -12.88
N SER A 100 -2.13 -14.19 -11.95
CA SER A 100 -0.86 -13.47 -11.85
C SER A 100 0.32 -14.40 -11.55
N ALA A 101 0.11 -15.38 -10.65
CA ALA A 101 1.14 -16.33 -10.27
C ALA A 101 1.53 -17.24 -11.44
N VAL A 102 0.55 -17.84 -12.09
CA VAL A 102 0.78 -18.72 -13.26
C VAL A 102 1.53 -17.98 -14.37
N LEU A 103 1.15 -16.73 -14.67
CA LEU A 103 1.82 -15.95 -15.71
C LEU A 103 3.27 -15.58 -15.33
N LEU A 104 3.51 -15.19 -14.09
CA LEU A 104 4.87 -14.89 -13.63
C LEU A 104 5.76 -16.15 -13.63
N ASP A 105 5.19 -17.31 -13.37
CA ASP A 105 5.92 -18.59 -13.41
C ASP A 105 6.26 -19.04 -14.84
N THR A 106 5.61 -18.50 -15.89
CA THR A 106 6.02 -18.76 -17.29
C THR A 106 7.29 -18.01 -17.68
N LEU A 107 7.68 -17.00 -16.90
CA LEU A 107 8.86 -16.18 -17.21
C LEU A 107 10.16 -16.91 -16.81
N PRO A 108 11.27 -16.71 -17.57
CA PRO A 108 12.59 -17.08 -17.09
C PRO A 108 12.88 -16.48 -15.70
N ASP A 109 13.58 -17.21 -14.85
CA ASP A 109 13.83 -16.82 -13.44
C ASP A 109 14.44 -15.43 -13.29
N ASP A 110 15.37 -15.05 -14.16
CA ASP A 110 16.00 -13.72 -14.14
C ASP A 110 15.02 -12.60 -14.54
N VAL A 111 14.11 -12.87 -15.48
CA VAL A 111 13.06 -11.94 -15.90
C VAL A 111 12.03 -11.79 -14.78
N ARG A 112 11.53 -12.92 -14.23
CA ARG A 112 10.59 -12.91 -13.10
C ARG A 112 11.17 -12.13 -11.92
N SER A 113 12.39 -12.45 -11.50
CA SER A 113 13.06 -11.75 -10.38
C SER A 113 13.27 -10.27 -10.65
N ARG A 114 13.48 -9.85 -11.90
CA ARG A 114 13.54 -8.42 -12.27
C ARG A 114 12.18 -7.77 -12.12
N VAL A 115 11.11 -8.39 -12.64
CA VAL A 115 9.74 -7.91 -12.53
C VAL A 115 9.34 -7.75 -11.06
N MET A 116 9.64 -8.73 -10.21
CA MET A 116 9.35 -8.65 -8.78
C MET A 116 10.09 -7.49 -8.11
N ARG A 117 11.38 -7.26 -8.43
CA ARG A 117 12.12 -6.10 -7.93
C ARG A 117 11.55 -4.77 -8.44
N ASP A 118 11.21 -4.71 -9.73
CA ASP A 118 10.64 -3.49 -10.34
C ASP A 118 9.27 -3.12 -9.77
N ILE A 119 8.56 -4.08 -9.18
CA ILE A 119 7.27 -3.87 -8.53
C ILE A 119 7.43 -3.56 -7.04
N PHE A 120 8.21 -4.37 -6.30
CA PHE A 120 8.18 -4.34 -4.83
C PHE A 120 9.38 -3.65 -4.19
N GLN A 121 10.58 -3.64 -4.82
CA GLN A 121 11.78 -3.16 -4.13
C GLN A 121 11.74 -1.64 -3.91
N PRO A 122 11.75 -1.15 -2.63
CA PRO A 122 11.72 0.27 -2.35
C PRO A 122 12.89 1.03 -2.99
N GLY A 123 12.62 2.20 -3.56
CA GLY A 123 13.62 3.07 -4.16
C GLY A 123 14.14 2.66 -5.54
N GLN A 124 14.04 1.39 -5.92
CA GLN A 124 14.40 0.89 -7.26
C GLN A 124 13.18 0.71 -8.15
N GLY A 125 12.19 -0.04 -7.66
CA GLY A 125 10.94 -0.29 -8.35
C GLY A 125 9.91 0.81 -8.14
N ILE A 126 8.66 0.47 -8.45
CA ILE A 126 7.51 1.34 -8.16
C ILE A 126 7.08 1.28 -6.69
N GLY A 127 7.62 0.35 -5.88
CA GLY A 127 7.48 0.31 -4.44
C GLY A 127 6.06 -0.01 -3.95
N LEU A 128 5.43 -1.05 -4.49
CA LEU A 128 4.18 -1.54 -3.92
C LEU A 128 4.42 -2.07 -2.51
N SER A 129 3.68 -1.55 -1.53
CA SER A 129 3.84 -1.87 -0.11
C SER A 129 2.58 -2.45 0.53
N VAL A 130 1.50 -2.63 -0.24
CA VAL A 130 0.26 -3.28 0.21
C VAL A 130 -0.14 -4.35 -0.80
N LEU A 131 -0.49 -5.53 -0.32
CA LEU A 131 -1.13 -6.56 -1.14
C LEU A 131 -2.51 -6.89 -0.57
N ARG A 132 -3.51 -7.03 -1.43
CA ARG A 132 -4.77 -7.68 -1.09
C ARG A 132 -4.73 -9.09 -1.65
N GLN A 133 -4.72 -10.08 -0.76
CA GLN A 133 -4.56 -11.47 -1.15
C GLN A 133 -5.89 -12.20 -1.06
N PRO A 134 -6.41 -12.71 -2.19
CA PRO A 134 -7.55 -13.61 -2.16
C PRO A 134 -7.31 -14.82 -1.26
N LEU A 135 -8.32 -15.22 -0.51
CA LEU A 135 -8.31 -16.40 0.32
C LEU A 135 -9.26 -17.45 -0.27
N GLY A 136 -8.70 -18.45 -0.92
CA GLY A 136 -9.44 -19.44 -1.72
C GLY A 136 -9.71 -18.99 -3.15
N GLY A 137 -10.48 -19.79 -3.88
CA GLY A 137 -10.85 -19.54 -5.27
C GLY A 137 -11.58 -18.21 -5.46
N ASN A 138 -11.31 -17.57 -6.59
CA ASN A 138 -11.87 -16.28 -7.00
C ASN A 138 -12.01 -16.24 -8.52
N ASP A 139 -12.42 -15.11 -9.08
CA ASP A 139 -12.63 -14.90 -10.52
C ASP A 139 -11.34 -14.97 -11.38
N PHE A 140 -10.16 -14.92 -10.75
CA PHE A 140 -8.83 -15.04 -11.38
C PHE A 140 -7.96 -16.10 -10.70
N SER A 141 -8.57 -17.08 -10.04
CA SER A 141 -7.87 -18.28 -9.58
C SER A 141 -7.76 -19.33 -10.70
N THR A 142 -6.98 -20.38 -10.48
CA THR A 142 -6.84 -21.48 -11.43
C THR A 142 -8.06 -22.39 -11.43
N SER A 143 -8.81 -22.42 -10.32
CA SER A 143 -10.06 -23.19 -10.13
C SER A 143 -10.78 -22.67 -8.89
N ASP A 144 -11.99 -23.20 -8.63
CA ASP A 144 -12.69 -22.97 -7.36
C ASP A 144 -12.16 -23.93 -6.28
N PHE A 145 -11.66 -23.36 -5.17
CA PHE A 145 -11.19 -24.13 -4.02
C PHE A 145 -11.42 -23.37 -2.72
N SER A 146 -11.45 -24.08 -1.59
CA SER A 146 -11.35 -23.50 -0.26
C SER A 146 -9.88 -23.51 0.17
N PHE A 147 -9.42 -22.42 0.77
CA PHE A 147 -8.07 -22.38 1.34
C PHE A 147 -7.86 -23.55 2.32
N THR A 148 -6.73 -24.23 2.19
CA THR A 148 -6.31 -25.31 3.08
C THR A 148 -4.88 -25.05 3.55
N PRO A 149 -4.61 -24.99 4.87
CA PRO A 149 -3.26 -24.80 5.37
C PRO A 149 -2.26 -25.83 4.79
N GLY A 150 -1.11 -25.34 4.33
CA GLY A 150 -0.06 -26.17 3.74
C GLY A 150 -0.29 -26.56 2.29
N ARG A 151 -1.36 -26.09 1.65
CA ARG A 151 -1.62 -26.21 0.20
C ARG A 151 -1.62 -24.82 -0.43
N ASP A 152 -1.10 -24.73 -1.63
CA ASP A 152 -1.01 -23.51 -2.43
C ASP A 152 -1.55 -23.81 -3.84
N GLU A 153 -2.88 -23.92 -3.93
CA GLU A 153 -3.61 -24.30 -5.14
C GLU A 153 -3.36 -23.30 -6.28
N ASP A 154 -3.19 -22.02 -5.97
CA ASP A 154 -2.95 -20.96 -6.94
C ASP A 154 -1.46 -20.59 -7.11
N HIS A 155 -0.54 -21.32 -6.47
CA HIS A 155 0.91 -21.08 -6.56
C HIS A 155 1.35 -19.66 -6.18
N VAL A 156 0.61 -18.99 -5.30
CA VAL A 156 0.86 -17.58 -4.93
C VAL A 156 1.88 -17.41 -3.80
N LEU A 157 2.03 -18.42 -2.95
CA LEU A 157 2.84 -18.32 -1.74
C LEU A 157 4.32 -18.00 -1.97
N PRO A 158 5.01 -18.59 -2.99
CA PRO A 158 6.39 -18.24 -3.30
C PRO A 158 6.55 -16.74 -3.66
N LEU A 159 5.62 -16.20 -4.45
CA LEU A 159 5.64 -14.79 -4.87
C LEU A 159 5.35 -13.84 -3.70
N LEU A 160 4.42 -14.20 -2.81
CA LEU A 160 4.11 -13.43 -1.59
C LEU A 160 5.34 -13.37 -0.66
N THR A 161 6.04 -14.49 -0.48
CA THR A 161 7.25 -14.54 0.34
C THR A 161 8.42 -13.82 -0.32
N GLU A 162 8.52 -13.85 -1.65
CA GLU A 162 9.51 -13.06 -2.39
C GLU A 162 9.24 -11.57 -2.25
N ALA A 163 7.99 -11.12 -2.43
CA ALA A 163 7.58 -9.74 -2.24
C ALA A 163 7.90 -9.24 -0.81
N ALA A 164 7.60 -10.04 0.22
CA ALA A 164 7.91 -9.72 1.62
C ALA A 164 9.42 -9.62 1.90
N ARG A 165 10.25 -10.40 1.18
CA ARG A 165 11.72 -10.27 1.28
C ARG A 165 12.26 -9.03 0.56
N LEU A 166 11.64 -8.63 -0.54
CA LEU A 166 12.00 -7.43 -1.30
C LEU A 166 11.60 -6.15 -0.57
N ASP A 167 10.43 -6.15 0.08
CA ASP A 167 9.98 -5.05 0.93
C ASP A 167 9.57 -5.57 2.33
N PRO A 168 10.43 -5.43 3.35
CA PRO A 168 10.09 -5.79 4.73
C PRO A 168 8.96 -4.95 5.35
N SER A 169 8.57 -3.83 4.75
CA SER A 169 7.44 -3.00 5.19
C SER A 169 6.11 -3.41 4.56
N LEU A 170 6.11 -4.41 3.66
CA LEU A 170 4.92 -4.91 2.99
C LEU A 170 3.83 -5.29 4.00
N ALA A 171 2.59 -4.94 3.67
CA ALA A 171 1.40 -5.32 4.42
C ALA A 171 0.46 -6.14 3.53
N VAL A 172 -0.03 -7.27 4.03
CA VAL A 172 -0.98 -8.12 3.31
C VAL A 172 -2.34 -8.07 4.02
N VAL A 173 -3.40 -7.81 3.24
CA VAL A 173 -4.81 -7.90 3.67
C VAL A 173 -5.43 -9.11 2.99
N LEU A 174 -5.89 -10.08 3.77
CA LEU A 174 -6.58 -11.26 3.24
C LEU A 174 -8.04 -10.94 2.94
N SER A 175 -8.59 -11.47 1.86
CA SER A 175 -9.99 -11.30 1.49
C SER A 175 -10.56 -12.60 0.92
N PRO A 176 -11.53 -13.27 1.57
CA PRO A 176 -12.18 -14.46 1.07
C PRO A 176 -13.30 -14.10 0.08
N TRP A 177 -13.47 -14.92 -0.97
CA TRP A 177 -14.60 -14.85 -1.90
C TRP A 177 -15.77 -15.70 -1.43
N SER A 178 -15.49 -16.81 -0.75
CA SER A 178 -16.50 -17.75 -0.27
C SER A 178 -16.05 -18.45 1.00
N ALA A 179 -16.99 -18.74 1.88
CA ALA A 179 -16.79 -19.75 2.91
C ALA A 179 -16.68 -21.16 2.27
N PRO A 180 -16.08 -22.15 2.97
CA PRO A 180 -16.13 -23.54 2.56
C PRO A 180 -17.57 -23.99 2.23
N ALA A 181 -17.74 -24.79 1.17
CA ALA A 181 -19.05 -25.22 0.67
C ALA A 181 -19.93 -25.85 1.75
N SER A 182 -19.32 -26.60 2.68
CA SER A 182 -20.03 -27.24 3.80
C SER A 182 -20.63 -26.26 4.81
N MET A 183 -20.23 -24.99 4.82
CA MET A 183 -20.72 -23.95 5.73
C MET A 183 -21.78 -23.06 5.07
N LYS A 184 -22.14 -23.32 3.81
CA LYS A 184 -23.02 -22.46 3.02
C LYS A 184 -24.39 -23.06 2.78
N THR A 185 -25.38 -22.19 2.60
CA THR A 185 -26.77 -22.58 2.29
C THR A 185 -26.89 -23.28 0.93
N SER A 186 -25.98 -22.98 -0.03
CA SER A 186 -25.93 -23.61 -1.35
C SER A 186 -25.25 -24.99 -1.34
N GLY A 187 -24.44 -25.32 -0.31
CA GLY A 187 -23.58 -26.50 -0.34
C GLY A 187 -22.49 -26.45 -1.42
N SER A 188 -22.20 -25.26 -1.97
CA SER A 188 -21.28 -25.00 -3.07
C SER A 188 -20.39 -23.79 -2.74
N LEU A 189 -19.20 -23.69 -3.35
CA LEU A 189 -18.40 -22.48 -3.30
C LEU A 189 -19.07 -21.32 -4.04
N VAL A 190 -19.84 -21.63 -5.07
CA VAL A 190 -20.59 -20.66 -5.88
C VAL A 190 -21.95 -20.39 -5.24
N GLY A 191 -22.29 -19.11 -5.07
CA GLY A 191 -23.62 -18.67 -4.60
C GLY A 191 -23.92 -18.99 -3.13
N GLY A 192 -25.16 -18.72 -2.71
CA GLY A 192 -25.62 -18.91 -1.33
C GLY A 192 -25.07 -17.92 -0.33
N SER A 193 -25.30 -18.20 0.94
CA SER A 193 -24.84 -17.39 2.09
C SER A 193 -24.25 -18.30 3.16
N LEU A 194 -23.46 -17.72 4.05
CA LEU A 194 -22.97 -18.43 5.25
C LEU A 194 -24.17 -18.82 6.12
N ARG A 195 -24.22 -20.07 6.57
CA ARG A 195 -25.25 -20.47 7.54
C ARG A 195 -24.94 -19.85 8.90
N PRO A 196 -25.93 -19.30 9.63
CA PRO A 196 -25.71 -18.66 10.92
C PRO A 196 -25.02 -19.57 11.94
N GLU A 197 -25.37 -20.86 11.97
CA GLU A 197 -24.77 -21.87 12.87
C GLU A 197 -23.29 -22.13 12.59
N ASP A 198 -22.81 -21.84 11.38
CA ASP A 198 -21.42 -22.04 10.96
C ASP A 198 -20.55 -20.78 11.13
N ALA A 199 -21.11 -19.66 11.60
CA ALA A 199 -20.39 -18.39 11.73
C ALA A 199 -19.13 -18.51 12.62
N GLY A 200 -19.21 -19.29 13.69
CA GLY A 200 -18.06 -19.57 14.58
C GLY A 200 -16.96 -20.39 13.88
N ALA A 201 -17.37 -21.46 13.17
CA ALA A 201 -16.45 -22.31 12.41
C ALA A 201 -15.77 -21.53 11.27
N TYR A 202 -16.53 -20.65 10.60
CA TYR A 202 -15.97 -19.79 9.57
C TYR A 202 -14.96 -18.78 10.14
N ALA A 203 -15.23 -18.20 11.30
CA ALA A 203 -14.29 -17.31 11.97
C ALA A 203 -12.99 -18.03 12.35
N ASP A 204 -13.06 -19.26 12.84
CA ASP A 204 -11.89 -20.07 13.15
C ASP A 204 -11.12 -20.46 11.86
N TYR A 205 -11.83 -20.73 10.77
CA TYR A 205 -11.22 -20.94 9.44
C TYR A 205 -10.42 -19.71 8.98
N LEU A 206 -10.98 -18.51 9.09
CA LEU A 206 -10.29 -17.25 8.72
C LEU A 206 -9.06 -17.00 9.60
N ALA A 207 -9.18 -17.23 10.91
CA ALA A 207 -8.05 -17.10 11.84
C ALA A 207 -6.95 -18.13 11.55
N GLY A 208 -7.34 -19.38 11.25
CA GLY A 208 -6.41 -20.43 10.84
C GLY A 208 -5.68 -20.11 9.54
N ALA A 209 -6.38 -19.56 8.56
CA ALA A 209 -5.78 -19.12 7.31
C ALA A 209 -4.76 -17.99 7.53
N ALA A 210 -5.13 -16.97 8.30
CA ALA A 210 -4.21 -15.87 8.62
C ALA A 210 -2.95 -16.37 9.37
N ARG A 211 -3.11 -17.33 10.27
CA ARG A 211 -1.99 -17.99 10.95
C ARG A 211 -1.08 -18.71 9.96
N ALA A 212 -1.63 -19.50 9.04
CA ALA A 212 -0.87 -20.25 8.06
C ALA A 212 -0.02 -19.34 7.17
N TYR A 213 -0.58 -18.21 6.70
CA TYR A 213 0.18 -17.21 5.94
C TYR A 213 1.30 -16.57 6.78
N LEU A 214 1.03 -16.22 8.04
CA LEU A 214 2.05 -15.66 8.95
C LEU A 214 3.17 -16.66 9.22
N ASP A 215 2.85 -17.93 9.44
CA ASP A 215 3.83 -19.01 9.69
C ASP A 215 4.68 -19.30 8.43
N ALA A 216 4.12 -19.03 7.23
CA ALA A 216 4.86 -19.06 5.97
C ALA A 216 5.70 -17.80 5.70
N GLY A 217 5.72 -16.82 6.60
CA GLY A 217 6.50 -15.59 6.48
C GLY A 217 5.82 -14.47 5.70
N VAL A 218 4.53 -14.59 5.38
CA VAL A 218 3.74 -13.53 4.75
C VAL A 218 3.26 -12.54 5.81
N PRO A 219 3.54 -11.24 5.69
CA PRO A 219 3.23 -10.23 6.71
C PRO A 219 1.75 -9.82 6.69
N VAL A 220 0.85 -10.70 7.10
CA VAL A 220 -0.58 -10.41 7.20
C VAL A 220 -0.82 -9.32 8.25
N ARG A 221 -1.51 -8.24 7.87
CA ARG A 221 -1.85 -7.10 8.73
C ARG A 221 -3.35 -6.85 8.82
N GLY A 222 -4.13 -7.39 7.90
CA GLY A 222 -5.57 -7.16 7.87
C GLY A 222 -6.34 -8.33 7.25
N LEU A 223 -7.64 -8.26 7.44
CA LEU A 223 -8.59 -9.23 6.94
C LEU A 223 -9.91 -8.53 6.63
N THR A 224 -10.54 -8.84 5.48
CA THR A 224 -11.97 -8.65 5.25
C THR A 224 -12.70 -9.96 5.52
N VAL A 225 -14.01 -9.93 5.73
CA VAL A 225 -14.77 -11.15 6.01
C VAL A 225 -15.43 -11.75 4.78
N GLN A 226 -15.52 -10.95 3.70
CA GLN A 226 -16.12 -11.35 2.44
C GLN A 226 -15.82 -10.31 1.36
N ASN A 227 -15.37 -10.75 0.18
CA ASN A 227 -15.34 -9.95 -1.03
C ASN A 227 -16.77 -9.72 -1.54
N GLU A 228 -17.09 -8.47 -1.88
CA GLU A 228 -18.37 -8.06 -2.49
C GLU A 228 -19.60 -8.78 -1.89
N PRO A 229 -19.87 -8.59 -0.59
CA PRO A 229 -20.94 -9.33 0.10
C PRO A 229 -22.34 -9.03 -0.44
N SER A 230 -22.51 -7.98 -1.24
CA SER A 230 -23.77 -7.67 -1.92
C SER A 230 -23.94 -8.40 -3.26
N PHE A 231 -22.92 -9.12 -3.74
CA PHE A 231 -22.89 -9.76 -5.04
C PHE A 231 -22.59 -11.27 -4.92
N SER A 232 -23.35 -12.08 -5.64
CA SER A 232 -23.12 -13.52 -5.75
C SER A 232 -22.91 -13.90 -7.20
N PRO A 233 -21.64 -14.14 -7.61
CA PRO A 233 -21.34 -14.52 -8.99
C PRO A 233 -21.95 -15.89 -9.32
N PRO A 234 -22.38 -16.10 -10.59
CA PRO A 234 -22.98 -17.38 -11.00
C PRO A 234 -21.96 -18.45 -11.40
N SER A 235 -20.68 -18.08 -11.62
CA SER A 235 -19.68 -18.92 -12.30
C SER A 235 -18.39 -19.14 -11.53
N TYR A 236 -18.16 -18.46 -10.42
CA TYR A 236 -16.96 -18.62 -9.59
C TYR A 236 -17.32 -18.51 -8.10
N ALA A 237 -16.37 -18.82 -7.24
CA ALA A 237 -16.55 -18.76 -5.79
C ALA A 237 -17.08 -17.41 -5.34
N GLY A 238 -18.13 -17.39 -4.54
CA GLY A 238 -18.72 -16.19 -3.98
C GLY A 238 -19.89 -16.52 -3.07
N MET A 239 -20.24 -15.60 -2.17
CA MET A 239 -21.43 -15.72 -1.31
C MET A 239 -21.93 -14.33 -0.92
N THR A 240 -23.20 -14.24 -0.58
CA THR A 240 -23.77 -13.02 -0.03
C THR A 240 -23.74 -13.02 1.49
N LEU A 241 -23.52 -11.83 2.05
CA LEU A 241 -23.73 -11.51 3.47
C LEU A 241 -24.45 -10.16 3.55
N ASP A 242 -25.59 -10.12 4.19
CA ASP A 242 -26.23 -8.84 4.47
C ASP A 242 -25.47 -8.04 5.56
N THR A 243 -25.86 -6.78 5.74
CA THR A 243 -25.19 -5.86 6.67
C THR A 243 -25.20 -6.37 8.11
N GLU A 244 -26.29 -7.03 8.58
CA GLU A 244 -26.37 -7.55 9.95
C GLU A 244 -25.55 -8.83 10.10
N GLN A 245 -25.54 -9.69 9.09
CA GLN A 245 -24.68 -10.88 9.04
C GLN A 245 -23.21 -10.48 9.10
N GLN A 246 -22.77 -9.49 8.30
CA GLN A 246 -21.41 -8.96 8.36
C GLN A 246 -21.06 -8.41 9.74
N ARG A 247 -21.95 -7.60 10.31
CA ARG A 247 -21.77 -6.99 11.62
C ARG A 247 -21.60 -8.04 12.72
N THR A 248 -22.48 -9.04 12.73
CA THR A 248 -22.44 -10.15 13.68
C THR A 248 -21.16 -10.98 13.51
N LEU A 249 -20.82 -11.31 12.26
CA LEU A 249 -19.62 -12.08 11.94
C LEU A 249 -18.34 -11.36 12.43
N LEU A 250 -18.19 -10.08 12.13
CA LEU A 250 -17.03 -9.29 12.53
C LEU A 250 -16.88 -9.21 14.06
N ARG A 251 -17.96 -8.83 14.76
CA ARG A 251 -17.95 -8.55 16.19
C ARG A 251 -17.92 -9.81 17.04
N ASP A 252 -18.86 -10.74 16.76
CA ASP A 252 -19.17 -11.83 17.68
C ASP A 252 -18.36 -13.10 17.40
N HIS A 253 -17.79 -13.20 16.20
CA HIS A 253 -17.10 -14.40 15.76
C HIS A 253 -15.64 -14.13 15.35
N VAL A 254 -15.37 -13.28 14.36
CA VAL A 254 -14.01 -13.12 13.81
C VAL A 254 -13.08 -12.40 14.79
N ALA A 255 -13.50 -11.28 15.38
CA ALA A 255 -12.65 -10.59 16.35
C ALA A 255 -12.29 -11.48 17.56
N PRO A 256 -13.22 -12.22 18.19
CA PRO A 256 -12.89 -13.19 19.24
C PRO A 256 -12.02 -14.37 18.74
N ALA A 257 -12.22 -14.88 17.53
CA ALA A 257 -11.40 -15.97 16.98
C ALA A 257 -9.94 -15.50 16.78
N LEU A 258 -9.72 -14.32 16.22
CA LEU A 258 -8.38 -13.73 16.10
C LEU A 258 -7.72 -13.54 17.47
N GLN A 259 -8.48 -13.06 18.45
CA GLN A 259 -7.99 -12.90 19.83
C GLN A 259 -7.57 -14.25 20.44
N ARG A 260 -8.41 -15.30 20.32
CA ARG A 260 -8.06 -16.66 20.77
C ARG A 260 -6.80 -17.20 20.09
N ALA A 261 -6.65 -16.90 18.80
CA ALA A 261 -5.47 -17.27 18.03
C ALA A 261 -4.23 -16.40 18.34
N GLY A 262 -4.34 -15.37 19.19
CA GLY A 262 -3.25 -14.43 19.50
C GLY A 262 -2.87 -13.54 18.31
N LEU A 263 -3.78 -13.33 17.37
CA LEU A 263 -3.57 -12.52 16.15
C LEU A 263 -4.09 -11.10 16.35
N ARG A 264 -3.27 -10.12 15.97
CA ARG A 264 -3.63 -8.69 15.97
C ARG A 264 -3.72 -8.20 14.56
N LEU A 265 -4.87 -8.39 13.92
CA LEU A 265 -5.13 -7.98 12.54
C LEU A 265 -6.18 -6.87 12.51
N HIS A 266 -6.02 -5.94 11.57
CA HIS A 266 -7.02 -4.93 11.28
C HIS A 266 -8.20 -5.58 10.53
N LEU A 267 -9.40 -5.52 11.09
CA LEU A 267 -10.61 -5.97 10.43
C LEU A 267 -11.19 -4.84 9.57
N TRP A 268 -11.38 -5.13 8.29
CA TRP A 268 -11.97 -4.24 7.32
C TRP A 268 -13.38 -4.70 6.98
N ALA A 269 -14.33 -3.78 7.10
CA ALA A 269 -15.74 -4.03 6.78
C ALA A 269 -16.05 -3.66 5.33
N LEU A 270 -17.20 -4.04 4.85
CA LEU A 270 -17.78 -3.83 3.53
C LEU A 270 -17.06 -4.64 2.44
N ASP A 271 -15.91 -4.18 1.95
CA ASP A 271 -15.15 -4.75 0.83
C ASP A 271 -15.99 -4.84 -0.45
N ASP A 272 -16.65 -3.73 -0.80
CA ASP A 272 -17.63 -3.61 -1.89
C ASP A 272 -17.59 -2.18 -2.49
N ASN A 273 -18.35 -1.93 -3.52
CA ASN A 273 -18.31 -0.71 -4.34
C ASN A 273 -18.63 0.60 -3.58
N PHE A 274 -18.19 1.73 -4.12
CA PHE A 274 -18.43 3.05 -3.51
C PHE A 274 -19.92 3.34 -3.30
N ASP A 275 -20.82 2.89 -4.20
CA ASP A 275 -22.26 3.09 -4.07
C ASP A 275 -22.87 2.35 -2.85
N ARG A 276 -22.11 1.43 -2.25
CA ARG A 276 -22.49 0.68 -1.04
C ARG A 276 -22.09 1.39 0.27
N TRP A 277 -21.62 2.64 0.23
CA TRP A 277 -21.30 3.37 1.44
C TRP A 277 -22.44 3.47 2.47
N PRO A 278 -23.75 3.45 2.08
CA PRO A 278 -24.83 3.40 3.08
C PRO A 278 -24.84 2.11 3.90
N ASP A 279 -24.42 0.98 3.33
CA ASP A 279 -24.28 -0.27 4.09
C ASP A 279 -23.11 -0.19 5.07
N ALA A 280 -22.01 0.44 4.66
CA ALA A 280 -20.89 0.72 5.59
C ALA A 280 -21.34 1.64 6.73
N ASP A 281 -22.10 2.71 6.44
CA ASP A 281 -22.67 3.59 7.47
C ASP A 281 -23.54 2.79 8.45
N ALA A 282 -24.39 1.91 7.93
CA ALA A 282 -25.24 1.02 8.75
C ALA A 282 -24.41 0.02 9.58
N LEU A 283 -23.34 -0.57 9.02
CA LEU A 283 -22.41 -1.43 9.75
C LEU A 283 -21.78 -0.72 10.96
N LEU A 284 -21.48 0.55 10.81
CA LEU A 284 -20.77 1.38 11.80
C LEU A 284 -21.69 2.17 12.73
N SER A 285 -23.03 2.11 12.53
CA SER A 285 -24.00 2.98 13.22
C SER A 285 -24.04 2.79 14.74
N ASP A 286 -23.69 1.60 15.24
CA ASP A 286 -23.62 1.31 16.67
C ASP A 286 -22.18 1.43 17.19
N PRO A 287 -21.86 2.45 18.00
CA PRO A 287 -20.51 2.66 18.52
C PRO A 287 -19.94 1.49 19.31
N ALA A 288 -20.77 0.73 20.03
CA ALA A 288 -20.33 -0.43 20.79
C ALA A 288 -19.98 -1.61 19.86
N LYS A 289 -20.72 -1.74 18.77
CA LYS A 289 -20.55 -2.84 17.81
C LYS A 289 -19.41 -2.59 16.82
N ARG A 290 -19.08 -1.32 16.52
CA ARG A 290 -18.00 -0.96 15.60
C ARG A 290 -16.58 -1.13 16.18
N GLN A 291 -16.41 -1.39 17.47
CA GLN A 291 -15.10 -1.52 18.10
C GLN A 291 -14.21 -2.60 17.48
N ALA A 292 -14.81 -3.62 16.86
CA ALA A 292 -14.07 -4.65 16.13
C ALA A 292 -13.57 -4.19 14.76
N VAL A 293 -14.15 -3.11 14.19
CA VAL A 293 -13.86 -2.63 12.83
C VAL A 293 -12.76 -1.59 12.87
N TYR A 294 -11.64 -1.85 12.22
CA TYR A 294 -10.56 -0.88 12.02
C TYR A 294 -10.89 0.10 10.91
N GLY A 295 -11.47 -0.36 9.81
CA GLY A 295 -11.77 0.46 8.65
C GLY A 295 -12.80 -0.15 7.70
N VAL A 296 -13.11 0.63 6.67
CA VAL A 296 -13.99 0.25 5.55
C VAL A 296 -13.17 0.15 4.28
N ALA A 297 -13.31 -0.96 3.57
CA ALA A 297 -12.66 -1.23 2.30
C ALA A 297 -13.67 -1.04 1.15
N PHE A 298 -13.26 -0.35 0.09
CA PHE A 298 -14.11 -0.01 -1.05
C PHE A 298 -13.55 -0.54 -2.37
N HIS A 299 -14.45 -0.85 -3.31
CA HIS A 299 -14.16 -1.11 -4.72
C HIS A 299 -14.58 0.08 -5.58
N CYS A 300 -13.94 0.23 -6.75
CA CYS A 300 -14.12 1.42 -7.59
C CYS A 300 -15.08 1.27 -8.77
N TYR A 301 -15.79 0.13 -8.89
CA TYR A 301 -16.53 -0.20 -10.11
C TYR A 301 -17.88 0.50 -10.21
N ARG A 302 -18.47 0.91 -9.09
CA ARG A 302 -19.74 1.65 -9.03
C ARG A 302 -19.69 2.73 -7.97
N GLY A 303 -20.40 3.84 -8.22
CA GLY A 303 -20.45 4.98 -7.31
C GLY A 303 -19.32 5.98 -7.53
N ASP A 304 -19.07 6.81 -6.54
CA ASP A 304 -18.09 7.89 -6.60
C ASP A 304 -17.13 7.82 -5.41
N VAL A 305 -15.89 8.18 -5.65
CA VAL A 305 -14.79 8.13 -4.66
C VAL A 305 -15.03 8.99 -3.42
N SER A 306 -15.97 9.94 -3.47
CA SER A 306 -16.40 10.73 -2.30
C SER A 306 -17.05 9.88 -1.20
N ALA A 307 -17.48 8.65 -1.50
CA ALA A 307 -17.98 7.68 -0.52
C ALA A 307 -17.01 7.47 0.66
N LEU A 308 -15.71 7.53 0.40
CA LEU A 308 -14.69 7.44 1.46
C LEU A 308 -14.86 8.59 2.46
N ARG A 309 -15.09 9.80 1.97
CA ARG A 309 -15.30 10.99 2.81
C ARG A 309 -16.60 10.89 3.60
N GLU A 310 -17.67 10.36 3.01
CA GLU A 310 -18.95 10.15 3.73
C GLU A 310 -18.72 9.30 4.98
N ILE A 311 -17.98 8.18 4.87
CA ILE A 311 -17.68 7.32 6.02
C ILE A 311 -16.75 8.01 7.02
N ARG A 312 -15.65 8.61 6.54
CA ARG A 312 -14.69 9.31 7.41
C ARG A 312 -15.34 10.39 8.25
N ASP A 313 -16.22 11.20 7.65
CA ASP A 313 -16.83 12.36 8.30
C ASP A 313 -17.94 11.94 9.26
N ARG A 314 -18.66 10.83 8.97
CA ARG A 314 -19.71 10.27 9.86
C ARG A 314 -19.14 9.43 10.99
N HIS A 315 -18.02 8.75 10.76
CA HIS A 315 -17.39 7.83 11.72
C HIS A 315 -15.93 8.21 11.99
N PRO A 316 -15.65 9.33 12.68
CA PRO A 316 -14.29 9.73 12.99
C PRO A 316 -13.50 8.63 13.70
N GLY A 317 -12.28 8.39 13.23
CA GLY A 317 -11.39 7.35 13.75
C GLY A 317 -11.50 5.99 13.01
N VAL A 318 -12.50 5.80 12.14
CA VAL A 318 -12.56 4.64 11.24
C VAL A 318 -11.72 4.95 9.99
N ALA A 319 -10.81 4.06 9.63
CA ALA A 319 -10.02 4.17 8.41
C ALA A 319 -10.88 3.86 7.17
N VAL A 320 -10.51 4.42 6.03
CA VAL A 320 -11.13 4.09 4.74
C VAL A 320 -10.03 3.78 3.73
N SER A 321 -10.29 2.87 2.77
CA SER A 321 -9.32 2.51 1.76
C SER A 321 -9.99 2.00 0.49
N VAL A 322 -9.26 1.95 -0.62
CA VAL A 322 -9.71 1.29 -1.84
C VAL A 322 -9.01 -0.05 -1.94
N SER A 323 -9.76 -1.12 -1.72
CA SER A 323 -9.26 -2.49 -1.66
C SER A 323 -9.21 -3.18 -3.02
N GLU A 324 -9.95 -2.64 -4.00
CA GLU A 324 -9.95 -3.20 -5.35
C GLU A 324 -10.32 -2.16 -6.40
N CYS A 325 -9.59 -2.18 -7.53
CA CYS A 325 -9.90 -1.38 -8.70
C CYS A 325 -9.14 -1.93 -9.92
N SER A 326 -9.81 -2.35 -10.99
CA SER A 326 -9.18 -2.79 -12.23
C SER A 326 -8.92 -1.63 -13.20
N GLY A 327 -7.89 -1.77 -14.04
CA GLY A 327 -7.84 -1.19 -15.36
C GLY A 327 -8.40 -2.16 -16.39
N GLY A 328 -8.67 -1.71 -17.62
CA GLY A 328 -9.21 -2.60 -18.63
C GLY A 328 -9.25 -2.02 -20.04
N ALA A 329 -9.67 -2.85 -21.01
CA ALA A 329 -9.77 -2.46 -22.40
C ALA A 329 -10.87 -1.43 -22.66
N TRP A 330 -11.75 -1.19 -21.72
CA TRP A 330 -12.75 -0.09 -21.74
C TRP A 330 -12.11 1.29 -21.63
N SER A 331 -10.83 1.37 -21.26
CA SER A 331 -10.09 2.64 -21.23
C SER A 331 -9.60 3.01 -22.61
N ASP A 332 -9.90 4.25 -23.04
CA ASP A 332 -9.49 4.78 -24.35
C ASP A 332 -8.01 5.20 -24.35
N GLY A 333 -7.15 4.18 -24.20
CA GLY A 333 -5.70 4.32 -24.31
C GLY A 333 -4.99 4.88 -23.07
N PHE A 334 -3.67 5.09 -23.21
CA PHE A 334 -2.74 5.44 -22.14
C PHE A 334 -3.16 6.72 -21.38
N ALA A 335 -3.53 7.77 -22.11
CA ALA A 335 -3.86 9.06 -21.51
C ALA A 335 -5.13 8.99 -20.65
N HIS A 336 -6.16 8.26 -21.10
CA HIS A 336 -7.42 8.14 -20.40
C HIS A 336 -7.25 7.34 -19.10
N GLU A 337 -6.53 6.22 -19.15
CA GLU A 337 -6.23 5.42 -17.98
C GLU A 337 -5.34 6.18 -16.98
N LEU A 338 -4.27 6.86 -17.46
CA LEU A 338 -3.42 7.70 -16.60
C LEU A 338 -4.24 8.78 -15.89
N ARG A 339 -5.18 9.42 -16.61
CA ARG A 339 -6.06 10.44 -16.04
C ARG A 339 -6.95 9.88 -14.94
N TYR A 340 -7.57 8.72 -15.17
CA TYR A 340 -8.40 8.05 -14.15
C TYR A 340 -7.59 7.69 -12.91
N GLU A 341 -6.42 7.08 -13.09
CA GLU A 341 -5.55 6.71 -11.98
C GLU A 341 -5.07 7.94 -11.20
N ALA A 342 -4.66 9.00 -11.89
CA ALA A 342 -4.19 10.21 -11.24
C ALA A 342 -5.31 10.90 -10.45
N ARG A 343 -6.47 11.12 -11.07
CA ARG A 343 -7.56 11.90 -10.49
C ARG A 343 -8.41 11.13 -9.48
N THR A 344 -8.84 9.92 -9.85
CA THR A 344 -9.77 9.16 -9.02
C THR A 344 -9.02 8.38 -7.93
N MET A 345 -7.98 7.63 -8.34
CA MET A 345 -7.29 6.75 -7.42
C MET A 345 -6.28 7.51 -6.55
N LEU A 346 -5.26 8.15 -7.14
CA LEU A 346 -4.17 8.71 -6.36
C LEU A 346 -4.57 10.00 -5.63
N VAL A 347 -5.13 10.98 -6.35
CA VAL A 347 -5.51 12.26 -5.73
C VAL A 347 -6.87 12.15 -5.08
N GLY A 348 -7.88 11.65 -5.79
CA GLY A 348 -9.26 11.59 -5.33
C GLY A 348 -9.42 10.74 -4.07
N ALA A 349 -8.99 9.48 -4.10
CA ALA A 349 -9.16 8.59 -2.96
C ALA A 349 -8.34 9.06 -1.75
N VAL A 350 -7.08 9.49 -1.95
CA VAL A 350 -6.25 9.96 -0.83
C VAL A 350 -6.81 11.24 -0.20
N ARG A 351 -7.29 12.19 -0.98
CA ARG A 351 -7.94 13.41 -0.46
C ARG A 351 -9.25 13.12 0.27
N ASN A 352 -9.96 12.06 -0.12
CA ASN A 352 -11.16 11.60 0.57
C ASN A 352 -10.87 10.70 1.79
N GLY A 353 -9.59 10.44 2.10
CA GLY A 353 -9.21 9.78 3.36
C GLY A 353 -8.60 8.40 3.22
N ALA A 354 -8.38 7.90 1.99
CA ALA A 354 -7.82 6.57 1.80
C ALA A 354 -6.47 6.39 2.52
N ALA A 355 -6.35 5.31 3.28
CA ALA A 355 -5.14 4.92 3.97
C ALA A 355 -4.23 4.05 3.11
N TRP A 356 -4.76 3.37 2.13
CA TRP A 356 -4.06 2.58 1.11
C TRP A 356 -4.96 2.36 -0.11
N LEU A 357 -4.34 2.02 -1.26
CA LEU A 357 -5.02 1.81 -2.54
C LEU A 357 -4.49 0.53 -3.18
N VAL A 358 -5.36 -0.34 -3.68
CA VAL A 358 -4.98 -1.60 -4.32
C VAL A 358 -5.66 -1.76 -5.67
N LYS A 359 -4.87 -2.13 -6.68
CA LYS A 359 -5.37 -2.60 -7.97
C LYS A 359 -5.74 -4.08 -7.87
N TRP A 360 -6.74 -4.51 -8.68
CA TRP A 360 -6.97 -5.92 -8.87
C TRP A 360 -5.78 -6.55 -9.61
N ASN A 361 -5.68 -7.62 -10.07
CA ASN A 361 -4.59 -8.35 -10.72
C ASN A 361 -3.23 -7.65 -10.90
N LEU A 362 -2.18 -8.22 -10.31
CA LEU A 362 -0.79 -7.79 -10.53
C LEU A 362 -0.38 -8.01 -11.99
N ALA A 363 -0.68 -9.18 -12.55
CA ALA A 363 -0.34 -9.55 -13.91
C ALA A 363 -1.53 -10.25 -14.60
N LEU A 364 -1.78 -9.90 -15.86
CA LEU A 364 -2.67 -10.61 -16.77
C LEU A 364 -2.00 -10.73 -18.14
N ASP A 365 -2.47 -11.66 -18.97
CA ASP A 365 -2.00 -11.81 -20.34
C ASP A 365 -2.59 -10.74 -21.29
N PRO A 366 -2.17 -10.67 -22.57
CA PRO A 366 -2.71 -9.70 -23.52
C PRO A 366 -4.22 -9.83 -23.80
N GLN A 367 -4.82 -10.98 -23.47
CA GLN A 367 -6.25 -11.25 -23.62
C GLN A 367 -7.06 -10.97 -22.34
N GLY A 368 -6.38 -10.51 -21.26
CA GLY A 368 -7.03 -10.25 -19.96
C GLY A 368 -7.19 -11.50 -19.09
N GLY A 369 -6.51 -12.58 -19.42
CA GLY A 369 -6.54 -13.86 -18.71
C GLY A 369 -5.23 -14.22 -17.99
N PRO A 370 -5.12 -15.49 -17.54
CA PRO A 370 -6.22 -16.46 -17.43
C PRO A 370 -7.29 -16.02 -16.42
N THR A 371 -8.53 -16.49 -16.58
CA THR A 371 -9.66 -16.11 -15.72
C THR A 371 -10.53 -17.32 -15.38
N ASN A 372 -11.09 -17.34 -14.18
CA ASN A 372 -12.06 -18.34 -13.71
C ASN A 372 -13.47 -17.72 -13.70
N GLY A 373 -13.94 -17.24 -14.85
CA GLY A 373 -15.24 -16.59 -14.99
C GLY A 373 -15.27 -15.11 -14.61
N GLY A 374 -14.10 -14.50 -14.44
CA GLY A 374 -13.98 -13.08 -14.17
C GLY A 374 -14.08 -12.20 -15.41
N CYS A 375 -13.72 -10.96 -15.27
CA CYS A 375 -13.71 -9.93 -16.29
C CYS A 375 -12.83 -10.33 -17.50
N GLN A 376 -13.38 -10.26 -18.71
CA GLN A 376 -12.70 -10.67 -19.96
C GLN A 376 -11.84 -9.58 -20.58
N ASP A 377 -12.06 -8.33 -20.19
CA ASP A 377 -11.38 -7.15 -20.72
C ASP A 377 -10.60 -6.36 -19.64
N CYS A 378 -10.39 -6.98 -18.47
CA CYS A 378 -9.53 -6.47 -17.42
C CYS A 378 -8.05 -6.49 -17.83
N ARG A 379 -7.26 -5.58 -17.25
CA ARG A 379 -5.79 -5.54 -17.38
C ARG A 379 -5.13 -5.62 -16.01
N GLY A 380 -3.99 -6.34 -15.98
CA GLY A 380 -3.11 -6.32 -14.82
C GLY A 380 -2.33 -5.01 -14.71
N LEU A 381 -1.68 -4.84 -13.58
CA LEU A 381 -0.69 -3.76 -13.40
C LEU A 381 0.45 -3.91 -14.42
N VAL A 382 0.81 -5.15 -14.75
CA VAL A 382 1.65 -5.50 -15.89
C VAL A 382 0.94 -6.52 -16.78
N THR A 383 1.22 -6.46 -18.09
CA THR A 383 0.81 -7.51 -19.04
C THR A 383 1.99 -8.43 -19.27
N VAL A 384 1.79 -9.73 -19.09
CA VAL A 384 2.78 -10.79 -19.36
C VAL A 384 2.32 -11.58 -20.58
N ASP A 385 3.09 -11.53 -21.65
CA ASP A 385 2.86 -12.37 -22.82
C ASP A 385 3.63 -13.71 -22.66
N PRO A 386 2.94 -14.83 -22.38
CA PRO A 386 3.61 -16.10 -22.13
C PRO A 386 4.27 -16.69 -23.40
N SER A 387 3.88 -16.23 -24.59
CA SER A 387 4.45 -16.72 -25.86
C SER A 387 5.82 -16.11 -26.16
N THR A 388 6.07 -14.89 -25.69
CA THR A 388 7.31 -14.15 -25.95
C THR A 388 8.16 -13.91 -24.69
N GLY A 389 7.59 -14.11 -23.49
CA GLY A 389 8.21 -13.73 -22.23
C GLY A 389 8.28 -12.21 -22.02
N THR A 390 7.53 -11.43 -22.81
CA THR A 390 7.53 -9.96 -22.74
C THR A 390 6.64 -9.49 -21.59
N VAL A 391 7.15 -8.56 -20.78
CA VAL A 391 6.40 -7.90 -19.71
C VAL A 391 6.24 -6.43 -20.04
N THR A 392 4.98 -5.98 -20.12
CA THR A 392 4.63 -4.60 -20.47
C THR A 392 3.90 -3.92 -19.31
N PRO A 393 4.46 -2.89 -18.69
CA PRO A 393 3.79 -2.10 -17.66
C PRO A 393 2.61 -1.29 -18.21
N SER A 394 1.48 -1.31 -17.50
CA SER A 394 0.28 -0.53 -17.83
C SER A 394 0.42 0.95 -17.41
N PRO A 395 -0.48 1.86 -17.85
CA PRO A 395 -0.53 3.21 -17.31
C PRO A 395 -0.71 3.26 -15.79
N SER A 396 -1.48 2.32 -15.21
CA SER A 396 -1.66 2.17 -13.76
C SER A 396 -0.34 1.88 -13.04
N TYR A 397 0.56 1.08 -13.63
CA TYR A 397 1.90 0.83 -13.07
C TYR A 397 2.68 2.13 -12.87
N TYR A 398 2.71 2.99 -13.89
CA TYR A 398 3.43 4.26 -13.78
C TYR A 398 2.75 5.22 -12.82
N ALA A 399 1.42 5.29 -12.84
CA ALA A 399 0.65 6.13 -11.93
C ALA A 399 0.91 5.74 -10.48
N PHE A 400 0.82 4.45 -10.14
CA PHE A 400 1.08 3.96 -8.78
C PHE A 400 2.54 4.16 -8.36
N GLY A 401 3.47 4.07 -9.31
CA GLY A 401 4.88 4.40 -9.09
C GLY A 401 5.14 5.85 -8.67
N HIS A 402 4.28 6.81 -9.07
CA HIS A 402 4.36 8.19 -8.62
C HIS A 402 4.11 8.37 -7.12
N VAL A 403 3.50 7.40 -6.48
CA VAL A 403 3.29 7.36 -5.04
C VAL A 403 4.19 6.31 -4.38
N GLY A 404 4.09 5.04 -4.80
CA GLY A 404 4.72 3.93 -4.13
C GLY A 404 6.25 4.04 -4.03
N ARG A 405 6.90 4.56 -5.07
CA ARG A 405 8.37 4.75 -5.07
C ARG A 405 8.87 5.77 -4.06
N PHE A 406 8.05 6.76 -3.69
CA PHE A 406 8.48 7.95 -2.96
C PHE A 406 7.81 8.11 -1.59
N VAL A 407 6.62 7.55 -1.42
CA VAL A 407 5.86 7.65 -0.16
C VAL A 407 6.11 6.40 0.68
N THR A 408 6.79 6.58 1.79
CA THR A 408 7.11 5.48 2.71
C THR A 408 5.87 5.09 3.54
N PRO A 409 5.61 3.80 3.77
CA PRO A 409 4.53 3.35 4.66
C PRO A 409 4.54 4.08 6.00
N GLY A 410 3.37 4.58 6.41
CA GLY A 410 3.25 5.40 7.61
C GLY A 410 3.39 6.90 7.39
N ALA A 411 3.62 7.35 6.17
CA ALA A 411 3.60 8.77 5.82
C ALA A 411 2.29 9.45 6.23
N ARG A 412 2.34 10.74 6.50
CA ARG A 412 1.15 11.57 6.75
C ARG A 412 0.75 12.32 5.49
N VAL A 413 -0.51 12.20 5.11
CA VAL A 413 -1.09 13.12 4.13
C VAL A 413 -1.13 14.52 4.75
N ILE A 414 -0.64 15.50 4.02
CA ILE A 414 -0.57 16.91 4.44
C ILE A 414 -1.33 17.82 3.49
N GLY A 415 -1.55 19.07 3.89
CA GLY A 415 -2.25 20.05 3.05
C GLY A 415 -1.52 20.28 1.73
N ALA A 416 -2.25 20.20 0.61
CA ALA A 416 -1.80 20.61 -0.71
C ALA A 416 -3.00 21.24 -1.43
N THR A 417 -3.00 22.56 -1.52
CA THR A 417 -4.12 23.30 -2.09
C THR A 417 -3.71 23.91 -3.42
N ALA A 418 -4.35 23.44 -4.50
CA ALA A 418 -4.22 24.07 -5.80
C ALA A 418 -5.15 25.30 -5.88
N ARG A 419 -4.72 26.33 -6.63
CA ARG A 419 -5.53 27.53 -6.88
C ARG A 419 -6.80 27.13 -7.63
N THR A 420 -7.93 27.67 -7.20
CA THR A 420 -9.23 27.43 -7.83
C THR A 420 -9.18 27.74 -9.33
N GLY A 421 -9.70 26.84 -10.17
CA GLY A 421 -9.71 26.98 -11.61
C GLY A 421 -8.35 26.74 -12.29
N SER A 422 -7.38 26.16 -11.57
CA SER A 422 -6.07 25.86 -12.14
C SER A 422 -6.00 24.56 -12.94
N ASP A 423 -7.04 23.70 -12.94
CA ASP A 423 -7.06 22.36 -13.51
C ASP A 423 -5.89 21.47 -12.99
N LEU A 424 -5.42 21.74 -11.76
CA LEU A 424 -4.38 20.97 -11.10
C LEU A 424 -4.98 20.15 -9.96
N ASP A 425 -4.85 18.85 -10.06
CA ASP A 425 -5.16 17.94 -8.97
C ASP A 425 -3.89 17.62 -8.17
N THR A 426 -3.94 17.71 -6.84
CA THR A 426 -2.75 17.63 -5.99
C THR A 426 -2.99 16.82 -4.74
N VAL A 427 -1.97 16.09 -4.32
CA VAL A 427 -1.88 15.48 -2.98
C VAL A 427 -0.45 15.53 -2.49
N ALA A 428 -0.24 15.77 -1.19
CA ALA A 428 1.09 15.82 -0.61
C ALA A 428 1.20 14.92 0.63
N PHE A 429 2.41 14.42 0.83
CA PHE A 429 2.75 13.55 1.94
C PHE A 429 4.01 14.05 2.65
N ARG A 430 4.09 13.76 3.93
CA ARG A 430 5.30 13.87 4.72
C ARG A 430 5.69 12.49 5.22
N ASN A 431 6.83 12.01 4.77
CA ASN A 431 7.39 10.72 5.17
C ASN A 431 7.83 10.73 6.65
N PRO A 432 7.99 9.55 7.28
CA PRO A 432 8.50 9.45 8.66
C PRO A 432 9.88 10.06 8.86
N ASP A 433 10.74 10.05 7.85
CA ASP A 433 12.06 10.68 7.86
C ASP A 433 12.03 12.22 7.72
N GLY A 434 10.84 12.78 7.50
CA GLY A 434 10.59 14.20 7.33
C GLY A 434 10.65 14.70 5.90
N SER A 435 11.04 13.89 4.93
CA SER A 435 10.98 14.24 3.50
C SER A 435 9.54 14.44 3.03
N HIS A 436 9.39 15.20 1.97
CA HIS A 436 8.09 15.57 1.41
C HIS A 436 7.93 14.99 0.01
N VAL A 437 6.71 14.60 -0.31
CA VAL A 437 6.30 14.14 -1.64
C VAL A 437 5.06 14.92 -2.05
N LEU A 438 5.12 15.58 -3.20
CA LEU A 438 3.97 16.25 -3.82
C LEU A 438 3.68 15.59 -5.15
N VAL A 439 2.47 15.08 -5.31
CA VAL A 439 1.95 14.55 -6.58
C VAL A 439 1.03 15.59 -7.20
N VAL A 440 1.25 15.91 -8.47
CA VAL A 440 0.48 16.92 -9.23
C VAL A 440 0.06 16.31 -10.55
N PHE A 441 -1.22 16.39 -10.85
CA PHE A 441 -1.77 16.07 -12.18
C PHE A 441 -2.29 17.34 -12.86
N ASN A 442 -1.86 17.60 -14.09
CA ASN A 442 -2.38 18.68 -14.92
C ASN A 442 -3.53 18.15 -15.77
N ASP A 443 -4.77 18.33 -15.32
CA ASP A 443 -5.98 17.91 -16.04
C ASP A 443 -6.37 18.86 -17.19
N GLY A 444 -5.65 19.98 -17.32
CA GLY A 444 -5.86 20.95 -18.39
C GLY A 444 -5.36 20.48 -19.75
N SER A 445 -5.87 21.11 -20.81
CA SER A 445 -5.52 20.83 -22.20
C SER A 445 -4.22 21.51 -22.67
N SER A 446 -3.55 22.27 -21.81
CA SER A 446 -2.33 23.02 -22.15
C SER A 446 -1.22 22.78 -21.12
N THR A 447 0.03 22.95 -21.56
CA THR A 447 1.19 22.99 -20.66
C THR A 447 1.07 24.16 -19.70
N ARG A 448 1.39 23.93 -18.40
CA ARG A 448 1.34 24.94 -17.35
C ARG A 448 2.71 25.16 -16.70
N ASP A 449 3.05 26.40 -16.43
CA ASP A 449 4.17 26.76 -15.56
C ASP A 449 3.64 26.78 -14.11
N VAL A 450 3.81 25.63 -13.42
CA VAL A 450 3.31 25.40 -12.05
C VAL A 450 4.28 25.97 -11.04
N ARG A 451 3.82 26.86 -10.15
CA ARG A 451 4.56 27.44 -9.05
C ARG A 451 4.09 26.84 -7.73
N VAL A 452 5.01 26.18 -7.02
CA VAL A 452 4.73 25.53 -5.74
C VAL A 452 5.37 26.32 -4.61
N GLU A 453 4.61 26.59 -3.55
CA GLU A 453 5.10 27.16 -2.30
C GLU A 453 5.07 26.12 -1.18
N THR A 454 6.18 25.99 -0.44
CA THR A 454 6.30 25.10 0.71
C THR A 454 7.31 25.67 1.72
N GLY A 455 6.90 25.80 2.98
CA GLY A 455 7.82 26.26 4.05
C GLY A 455 8.46 27.62 3.78
N GLY A 456 7.77 28.55 3.10
CA GLY A 456 8.27 29.87 2.74
C GLY A 456 9.26 29.89 1.55
N ARG A 457 9.49 28.74 0.91
CA ARG A 457 10.32 28.60 -0.31
C ARG A 457 9.43 28.27 -1.49
N ARG A 458 9.89 28.55 -2.71
CA ARG A 458 9.16 28.26 -3.95
C ARG A 458 10.02 27.53 -4.95
N PHE A 459 9.38 26.71 -5.78
CA PHE A 459 9.97 26.18 -7.00
C PHE A 459 8.96 26.24 -8.14
N GLY A 460 9.43 26.21 -9.37
CA GLY A 460 8.59 26.21 -10.55
C GLY A 460 8.88 25.03 -11.43
N TYR A 461 7.86 24.51 -12.10
CA TYR A 461 8.00 23.40 -13.06
C TYR A 461 7.03 23.56 -14.23
N ARG A 462 7.52 23.33 -15.45
CA ARG A 462 6.71 23.36 -16.67
C ARG A 462 6.09 21.99 -16.91
N LEU A 463 4.81 21.81 -16.50
CA LEU A 463 4.09 20.55 -16.52
C LEU A 463 3.21 20.42 -17.78
N PRO A 464 3.47 19.45 -18.67
CA PRO A 464 2.67 19.25 -19.89
C PRO A 464 1.19 18.96 -19.59
N ALA A 465 0.32 19.19 -20.58
CA ALA A 465 -1.08 18.80 -20.54
C ALA A 465 -1.23 17.29 -20.28
N GLY A 466 -2.16 16.89 -19.41
CA GLY A 466 -2.43 15.50 -19.05
C GLY A 466 -1.26 14.77 -18.39
N ALA A 467 -0.25 15.50 -17.89
CA ALA A 467 0.91 14.89 -17.25
C ALA A 467 0.72 14.74 -15.74
N LEU A 468 1.22 13.61 -15.20
CA LEU A 468 1.37 13.32 -13.78
C LEU A 468 2.82 13.55 -13.38
N ALA A 469 3.06 14.33 -12.32
CA ALA A 469 4.38 14.60 -11.78
C ALA A 469 4.45 14.31 -10.28
N THR A 470 5.63 13.85 -9.83
CA THR A 470 5.98 13.75 -8.42
C THR A 470 7.20 14.62 -8.15
N PHE A 471 7.13 15.39 -7.07
CA PHE A 471 8.22 16.22 -6.56
C PHE A 471 8.60 15.76 -5.17
N THR A 472 9.91 15.62 -4.89
CA THR A 472 10.41 15.24 -3.56
C THR A 472 11.45 16.24 -3.07
N TRP A 473 11.50 16.52 -1.75
CA TRP A 473 12.49 17.41 -1.12
C TRP A 473 12.67 17.13 0.37
#